data_f21c72bdd32666199c8846f8fc7fb08c
#
_entry.id   f21c72bdd32666199c8846f8fc7fb08c
#
_cell.length_a   1.000
_cell.length_b   1.000
_cell.length_c   1.000
_cell.angle_alpha   90.00
_cell.angle_beta   90.00
_cell.angle_gamma   90.00
#
_symmetry.space_group_name_H-M   'P 1'
#
loop_
_entity.id
_entity.type
_entity.pdbx_description
1 polymer ?
#
loop_
_entity_poly.entity_id
_entity_poly.type
_entity_poly.pdbx_seq_one_letter_code
_entity_poly.pdbx_strand_id
1 'polypeptide(L)'
;GAIGGVLASVNVSILIHAIGVGVFIVLVAFATRNWFLPADADQHVIEKHKKRKTPRRFIILGLLGLCGALGEGAASDWGGVLARETFEASTLMSALPYVFFSATMVIGRLSGDFLAHKFGVVRLLTWSGFIAGSGLTAGLFAGNIYGVIIGWFIFGIGISTVIPLMISATGALANEKYSGQVSAAEGVALVTGVAYFRTALFSYNAAYLEADDNYFAMIVKC
;
A
#
# COMPACT_ATOMS: atom_id res chain seq x y z
N GLY A 1 -11.11 -7.68 -2.04
CA GLY A 1 -11.52 -7.95 -0.65
C GLY A 1 -12.98 -8.35 -0.55
N ALA A 2 -13.95 -7.39 -0.56
CA ALA A 2 -15.38 -7.69 -0.31
C ALA A 2 -15.97 -8.74 -1.26
N ILE A 3 -15.79 -8.56 -2.57
CA ILE A 3 -16.29 -9.51 -3.58
C ILE A 3 -15.67 -10.90 -3.36
N GLY A 4 -14.36 -10.99 -3.10
CA GLY A 4 -13.71 -12.27 -2.83
C GLY A 4 -14.23 -12.94 -1.57
N GLY A 5 -14.49 -12.18 -0.49
CA GLY A 5 -15.07 -12.70 0.75
C GLY A 5 -16.48 -13.25 0.54
N VAL A 6 -17.32 -12.57 -0.22
CA VAL A 6 -18.68 -13.05 -0.58
C VAL A 6 -18.61 -14.29 -1.45
N LEU A 7 -17.78 -14.30 -2.50
CA LEU A 7 -17.64 -15.46 -3.38
C LEU A 7 -17.09 -16.69 -2.64
N ALA A 8 -16.15 -16.49 -1.72
CA ALA A 8 -15.64 -17.57 -0.87
C ALA A 8 -16.74 -18.12 0.08
N SER A 9 -17.61 -17.27 0.61
CA SER A 9 -18.71 -17.71 1.50
C SER A 9 -19.76 -18.56 0.80
N VAL A 10 -19.92 -18.41 -0.52
CA VAL A 10 -20.80 -19.23 -1.37
C VAL A 10 -20.06 -20.35 -2.11
N ASN A 11 -18.85 -20.70 -1.67
CA ASN A 11 -18.01 -21.79 -2.20
C ASN A 11 -17.65 -21.65 -3.70
N VAL A 12 -17.55 -20.44 -4.22
CA VAL A 12 -17.02 -20.23 -5.57
C VAL A 12 -15.53 -20.56 -5.60
N SER A 13 -15.11 -21.38 -6.56
CA SER A 13 -13.71 -21.75 -6.74
C SER A 13 -12.81 -20.51 -6.93
N ILE A 14 -11.67 -20.50 -6.25
CA ILE A 14 -10.66 -19.46 -6.38
C ILE A 14 -10.23 -19.27 -7.84
N LEU A 15 -10.14 -20.37 -8.60
CA LEU A 15 -9.78 -20.31 -10.01
C LEU A 15 -10.81 -19.55 -10.85
N ILE A 16 -12.10 -19.79 -10.65
CA ILE A 16 -13.18 -19.09 -11.36
C ILE A 16 -13.14 -17.60 -11.02
N HIS A 17 -12.94 -17.26 -9.74
CA HIS A 17 -12.81 -15.89 -9.30
C HIS A 17 -11.59 -15.19 -9.94
N ALA A 18 -10.43 -15.84 -9.94
CA ALA A 18 -9.21 -15.31 -10.53
C ALA A 18 -9.34 -15.07 -12.04
N ILE A 19 -9.91 -16.03 -12.77
CA ILE A 19 -10.20 -15.89 -14.21
C ILE A 19 -11.16 -14.72 -14.46
N GLY A 20 -12.24 -14.62 -13.69
CA GLY A 20 -13.21 -13.53 -13.81
C GLY A 20 -12.57 -12.13 -13.61
N VAL A 21 -11.74 -11.99 -12.59
CA VAL A 21 -11.01 -10.74 -12.34
C VAL A 21 -10.01 -10.47 -13.46
N GLY A 22 -9.28 -11.47 -13.92
CA GLY A 22 -8.33 -11.34 -15.03
C GLY A 22 -9.00 -10.87 -16.32
N VAL A 23 -10.11 -11.49 -16.70
CA VAL A 23 -10.90 -11.08 -17.87
C VAL A 23 -11.42 -9.65 -17.70
N PHE A 24 -11.95 -9.31 -16.52
CA PHE A 24 -12.41 -7.95 -16.24
C PHE A 24 -11.31 -6.91 -16.42
N ILE A 25 -10.11 -7.16 -15.89
CA ILE A 25 -8.96 -6.24 -16.04
C ILE A 25 -8.58 -6.07 -17.51
N VAL A 26 -8.53 -7.17 -18.29
CA VAL A 26 -8.22 -7.11 -19.73
C VAL A 26 -9.26 -6.31 -20.48
N LEU A 27 -10.55 -6.50 -20.21
CA LEU A 27 -11.64 -5.74 -20.83
C LEU A 27 -11.55 -4.25 -20.50
N VAL A 28 -11.30 -3.89 -19.25
CA VAL A 28 -11.12 -2.48 -18.83
C VAL A 28 -9.90 -1.88 -19.53
N ALA A 29 -8.76 -2.56 -19.54
CA ALA A 29 -7.55 -2.08 -20.22
C ALA A 29 -7.79 -1.85 -21.71
N PHE A 30 -8.51 -2.77 -22.36
CA PHE A 30 -8.85 -2.63 -23.77
C PHE A 30 -9.83 -1.49 -24.02
N ALA A 31 -10.85 -1.31 -23.18
CA ALA A 31 -11.82 -0.23 -23.28
C ALA A 31 -11.20 1.15 -23.05
N THR A 32 -10.20 1.23 -22.16
CA THR A 32 -9.55 2.51 -21.79
C THR A 32 -8.31 2.83 -22.63
N ARG A 33 -7.85 1.91 -23.50
CA ARG A 33 -6.61 2.07 -24.28
C ARG A 33 -6.49 3.40 -25.03
N ASN A 34 -7.60 3.95 -25.50
CA ASN A 34 -7.62 5.19 -26.26
C ASN A 34 -7.61 6.45 -25.36
N TRP A 35 -7.71 6.29 -24.06
CA TRP A 35 -7.66 7.39 -23.07
C TRP A 35 -6.24 7.63 -22.55
N PHE A 36 -5.31 6.71 -22.83
CA PHE A 36 -3.91 6.90 -22.50
C PHE A 36 -3.29 7.95 -23.43
N LEU A 37 -2.37 8.73 -22.86
CA LEU A 37 -1.57 9.70 -23.60
C LEU A 37 -0.79 9.02 -24.73
N PRO A 38 -0.65 9.66 -25.90
CA PRO A 38 0.20 9.15 -26.97
C PRO A 38 1.63 8.94 -26.48
N ALA A 39 2.31 7.93 -26.99
CA ALA A 39 3.70 7.59 -26.58
C ALA A 39 4.69 8.75 -26.78
N ASP A 40 4.40 9.67 -27.68
CA ASP A 40 5.22 10.86 -27.94
C ASP A 40 5.18 11.90 -26.80
N ALA A 41 4.18 11.81 -25.89
CA ALA A 41 4.11 12.67 -24.70
C ALA A 41 5.18 12.31 -23.65
N ASP A 42 5.76 11.12 -23.73
CA ASP A 42 6.80 10.62 -22.80
C ASP A 42 8.25 10.89 -23.27
N GLN A 43 8.42 11.56 -24.43
CA GLN A 43 9.76 11.98 -24.89
C GLN A 43 10.34 13.10 -24.04
N HIS A 44 10.34 12.97 -22.73
CA HIS A 44 11.26 13.73 -21.91
C HIS A 44 12.68 13.21 -22.19
N VAL A 45 13.45 14.08 -22.83
CA VAL A 45 14.89 13.94 -23.05
C VAL A 45 15.51 13.30 -21.79
N ILE A 46 15.98 12.06 -21.92
CA ILE A 46 16.81 11.44 -20.90
C ILE A 46 18.14 12.18 -20.93
N GLU A 47 18.18 13.34 -20.27
CA GLU A 47 19.44 13.98 -19.95
C GLU A 47 20.20 13.00 -19.07
N LYS A 48 21.33 12.50 -19.59
CA LYS A 48 22.28 11.67 -18.82
C LYS A 48 22.83 12.52 -17.69
N HIS A 49 22.10 12.58 -16.58
CA HIS A 49 22.60 13.21 -15.36
C HIS A 49 23.79 12.40 -14.85
N LYS A 50 24.93 13.11 -14.67
CA LYS A 50 26.10 12.54 -13.98
C LYS A 50 25.65 11.97 -12.64
N LYS A 51 26.08 10.74 -12.31
CA LYS A 51 25.82 10.09 -11.01
C LYS A 51 26.21 11.04 -9.87
N ARG A 52 25.24 11.72 -9.30
CA ARG A 52 25.40 12.58 -8.11
C ARG A 52 24.90 11.82 -6.88
N LYS A 53 25.47 12.13 -5.72
CA LYS A 53 25.04 11.53 -4.44
C LYS A 53 23.59 11.92 -4.16
N THR A 54 22.75 10.93 -3.91
CA THR A 54 21.35 11.13 -3.56
C THR A 54 21.22 11.95 -2.27
N PRO A 55 20.48 13.07 -2.28
CA PRO A 55 20.30 13.86 -1.08
C PRO A 55 19.55 13.07 0.01
N ARG A 56 19.98 13.18 1.28
CA ARG A 56 19.39 12.45 2.41
C ARG A 56 17.88 12.59 2.53
N ARG A 57 17.30 13.70 2.09
CA ARG A 57 15.85 13.94 2.15
C ARG A 57 15.05 12.95 1.32
N PHE A 58 15.55 12.55 0.15
CA PHE A 58 14.90 11.53 -0.68
C PHE A 58 14.93 10.16 0.01
N ILE A 59 16.01 9.84 0.72
CA ILE A 59 16.12 8.59 1.48
C ILE A 59 15.08 8.58 2.61
N ILE A 60 14.92 9.69 3.34
CA ILE A 60 13.92 9.80 4.42
C ILE A 60 12.51 9.65 3.86
N LEU A 61 12.18 10.30 2.74
CA LEU A 61 10.89 10.14 2.07
C LEU A 61 10.68 8.69 1.61
N GLY A 62 11.73 8.03 1.08
CA GLY A 62 11.67 6.62 0.72
C GLY A 62 11.40 5.71 1.90
N LEU A 63 12.03 5.95 3.06
CA LEU A 63 11.78 5.20 4.28
C LEU A 63 10.35 5.40 4.81
N LEU A 64 9.81 6.62 4.74
CA LEU A 64 8.41 6.88 5.07
C LEU A 64 7.47 6.10 4.14
N GLY A 65 7.76 6.10 2.84
CA GLY A 65 7.02 5.29 1.87
C GLY A 65 7.11 3.80 2.14
N LEU A 66 8.29 3.32 2.53
CA LEU A 66 8.49 1.93 2.94
C LEU A 66 7.60 1.57 4.14
N CYS A 67 7.53 2.42 5.17
CA CYS A 67 6.62 2.21 6.30
C CYS A 67 5.15 2.13 5.84
N GLY A 68 4.73 3.01 4.92
CA GLY A 68 3.39 2.97 4.34
C GLY A 68 3.11 1.66 3.58
N ALA A 69 4.03 1.25 2.70
CA ALA A 69 3.92 0.02 1.93
C ALA A 69 3.95 -1.25 2.82
N LEU A 70 4.75 -1.23 3.90
CA LEU A 70 4.75 -2.29 4.92
C LEU A 70 3.39 -2.41 5.60
N GLY A 71 2.77 -1.27 5.94
CA GLY A 71 1.45 -1.23 6.55
C GLY A 71 0.34 -1.74 5.61
N GLU A 72 0.38 -1.34 4.34
CA GLU A 72 -0.56 -1.86 3.32
C GLU A 72 -0.41 -3.37 3.15
N GLY A 73 0.83 -3.88 3.09
CA GLY A 73 1.09 -5.31 3.02
C GLY A 73 0.61 -6.04 4.27
N ALA A 74 0.87 -5.51 5.46
CA ALA A 74 0.39 -6.12 6.70
C ALA A 74 -1.13 -6.21 6.75
N ALA A 75 -1.85 -5.20 6.25
CA ALA A 75 -3.32 -5.24 6.19
C ALA A 75 -3.84 -6.33 5.25
N SER A 76 -3.21 -6.48 4.07
CA SER A 76 -3.62 -7.48 3.08
C SER A 76 -3.33 -8.91 3.53
N ASP A 77 -2.16 -9.12 4.15
CA ASP A 77 -1.66 -10.45 4.45
C ASP A 77 -2.12 -10.94 5.82
N TRP A 78 -2.14 -10.07 6.83
CA TRP A 78 -2.35 -10.46 8.23
C TRP A 78 -3.72 -10.11 8.80
N GLY A 79 -4.44 -9.14 8.22
CA GLY A 79 -5.74 -8.72 8.76
C GLY A 79 -6.77 -9.85 8.83
N GLY A 80 -6.87 -10.64 7.76
CA GLY A 80 -7.78 -11.79 7.68
C GLY A 80 -7.27 -13.00 8.47
N VAL A 81 -5.97 -13.26 8.43
CA VAL A 81 -5.33 -14.36 9.17
C VAL A 81 -5.53 -14.17 10.66
N LEU A 82 -5.23 -12.99 11.20
CA LEU A 82 -5.44 -12.67 12.60
C LEU A 82 -6.89 -12.88 13.03
N ALA A 83 -7.85 -12.43 12.23
CA ALA A 83 -9.28 -12.63 12.53
C ALA A 83 -9.65 -14.10 12.58
N ARG A 84 -9.11 -14.92 11.68
CA ARG A 84 -9.42 -16.34 11.57
C ARG A 84 -8.75 -17.18 12.64
N GLU A 85 -7.44 -17.00 12.82
CA GLU A 85 -6.62 -17.86 13.70
C GLU A 85 -6.77 -17.50 15.19
N THR A 86 -6.99 -16.21 15.50
CA THR A 86 -7.07 -15.76 16.90
C THR A 86 -8.51 -15.70 17.42
N PHE A 87 -9.47 -15.37 16.54
CA PHE A 87 -10.87 -15.16 16.96
C PHE A 87 -11.84 -16.17 16.33
N GLU A 88 -11.33 -17.21 15.65
CA GLU A 88 -12.14 -18.25 14.98
C GLU A 88 -13.24 -17.66 14.09
N ALA A 89 -12.96 -16.51 13.48
CA ALA A 89 -13.92 -15.77 12.68
C ALA A 89 -14.34 -16.57 11.43
N SER A 90 -15.62 -16.50 11.06
CA SER A 90 -16.10 -17.07 9.81
C SER A 90 -15.39 -16.46 8.60
N THR A 91 -15.43 -17.11 7.45
CA THR A 91 -14.82 -16.65 6.20
C THR A 91 -15.22 -15.22 5.84
N LEU A 92 -16.49 -14.86 6.05
CA LEU A 92 -16.97 -13.50 5.80
C LEU A 92 -16.40 -12.51 6.81
N MET A 93 -16.45 -12.83 8.10
CA MET A 93 -15.93 -11.97 9.17
C MET A 93 -14.43 -11.75 9.06
N SER A 94 -13.66 -12.75 8.65
CA SER A 94 -12.20 -12.62 8.46
C SER A 94 -11.81 -11.73 7.27
N ALA A 95 -12.71 -11.50 6.31
CA ALA A 95 -12.48 -10.56 5.23
C ALA A 95 -12.70 -9.09 5.64
N LEU A 96 -13.49 -8.84 6.71
CA LEU A 96 -13.90 -7.48 7.10
C LEU A 96 -12.74 -6.54 7.47
N PRO A 97 -11.70 -6.96 8.21
CA PRO A 97 -10.56 -6.10 8.51
C PRO A 97 -9.96 -5.46 7.25
N TYR A 98 -9.71 -6.28 6.22
CA TYR A 98 -9.18 -5.79 4.95
C TYR A 98 -10.20 -4.98 4.14
N VAL A 99 -11.48 -5.32 4.18
CA VAL A 99 -12.54 -4.56 3.50
C VAL A 99 -12.63 -3.14 4.06
N PHE A 100 -12.69 -3.01 5.38
CA PHE A 100 -12.75 -1.69 6.03
C PHE A 100 -11.47 -0.89 5.85
N PHE A 101 -10.31 -1.53 5.96
CA PHE A 101 -9.03 -0.93 5.63
C PHE A 101 -9.02 -0.38 4.19
N SER A 102 -9.40 -1.20 3.20
CA SER A 102 -9.40 -0.79 1.79
C SER A 102 -10.38 0.33 1.51
N ALA A 103 -11.57 0.33 2.12
CA ALA A 103 -12.55 1.39 1.98
C ALA A 103 -11.99 2.73 2.49
N THR A 104 -11.38 2.74 3.67
CA THR A 104 -10.78 3.96 4.22
C THR A 104 -9.56 4.43 3.43
N MET A 105 -8.78 3.50 2.86
CA MET A 105 -7.68 3.84 1.94
C MET A 105 -8.18 4.59 0.71
N VAL A 106 -9.28 4.16 0.09
CA VAL A 106 -9.87 4.85 -1.06
C VAL A 106 -10.34 6.25 -0.66
N ILE A 107 -11.13 6.35 0.40
CA ILE A 107 -11.67 7.64 0.89
C ILE A 107 -10.52 8.60 1.25
N GLY A 108 -9.53 8.12 1.97
CA GLY A 108 -8.41 8.95 2.40
C GLY A 108 -7.52 9.41 1.23
N ARG A 109 -7.30 8.56 0.20
CA ARG A 109 -6.56 8.96 -1.01
C ARG A 109 -7.31 10.03 -1.80
N LEU A 110 -8.64 9.91 -1.94
CA LEU A 110 -9.48 10.91 -2.62
C LEU A 110 -9.51 12.24 -1.86
N SER A 111 -9.41 12.20 -0.53
CA SER A 111 -9.43 13.39 0.32
C SER A 111 -8.05 14.00 0.54
N GLY A 112 -6.98 13.30 0.15
CA GLY A 112 -5.58 13.61 0.50
C GLY A 112 -5.14 15.00 0.09
N ASP A 113 -5.43 15.40 -1.15
CA ASP A 113 -5.06 16.73 -1.66
C ASP A 113 -5.76 17.85 -0.90
N PHE A 114 -7.07 17.72 -0.65
CA PHE A 114 -7.83 18.67 0.14
C PHE A 114 -7.27 18.81 1.57
N LEU A 115 -6.95 17.68 2.21
CA LEU A 115 -6.40 17.68 3.56
C LEU A 115 -4.98 18.27 3.58
N ALA A 116 -4.16 17.99 2.56
CA ALA A 116 -2.82 18.53 2.43
C ALA A 116 -2.83 20.06 2.25
N HIS A 117 -3.74 20.59 1.43
CA HIS A 117 -3.93 22.04 1.28
C HIS A 117 -4.40 22.71 2.57
N LYS A 118 -5.30 22.06 3.32
CA LYS A 118 -5.87 22.64 4.55
C LYS A 118 -4.92 22.59 5.74
N PHE A 119 -4.20 21.49 5.95
CA PHE A 119 -3.41 21.26 7.17
C PHE A 119 -1.89 21.34 6.93
N GLY A 120 -1.46 21.33 5.68
CA GLY A 120 -0.06 21.23 5.29
C GLY A 120 0.47 19.80 5.34
N VAL A 121 1.36 19.48 4.39
CA VAL A 121 1.88 18.10 4.17
C VAL A 121 2.56 17.53 5.42
N VAL A 122 3.45 18.29 6.07
CA VAL A 122 4.22 17.78 7.22
C VAL A 122 3.31 17.46 8.40
N ARG A 123 2.37 18.35 8.71
CA ARG A 123 1.42 18.13 9.82
C ARG A 123 0.50 16.95 9.53
N LEU A 124 0.01 16.85 8.29
CA LEU A 124 -0.84 15.76 7.88
C LEU A 124 -0.11 14.41 7.98
N LEU A 125 1.13 14.30 7.51
CA LEU A 125 1.94 13.08 7.64
C LEU A 125 2.19 12.69 9.11
N THR A 126 2.44 13.67 9.97
CA THR A 126 2.65 13.41 11.41
C THR A 126 1.39 12.83 12.06
N TRP A 127 0.24 13.46 11.83
CA TRP A 127 -1.04 12.96 12.36
C TRP A 127 -1.45 11.64 11.75
N SER A 128 -1.19 11.44 10.47
CA SER A 128 -1.43 10.18 9.76
C SER A 128 -0.74 9.00 10.44
N GLY A 129 0.56 9.14 10.75
CA GLY A 129 1.30 8.10 11.46
C GLY A 129 0.79 7.84 12.87
N PHE A 130 0.45 8.92 13.61
CA PHE A 130 -0.09 8.79 14.96
C PHE A 130 -1.46 8.09 14.99
N ILE A 131 -2.38 8.50 14.10
CA ILE A 131 -3.71 7.89 13.97
C ILE A 131 -3.59 6.42 13.57
N ALA A 132 -2.76 6.11 12.57
CA ALA A 132 -2.54 4.74 12.15
C ALA A 132 -2.02 3.86 13.29
N GLY A 133 -0.91 4.27 13.91
CA GLY A 133 -0.27 3.49 14.97
C GLY A 133 -1.16 3.31 16.20
N SER A 134 -1.75 4.39 16.70
CA SER A 134 -2.62 4.31 17.89
C SER A 134 -3.91 3.54 17.62
N GLY A 135 -4.53 3.74 16.46
CA GLY A 135 -5.77 3.07 16.10
C GLY A 135 -5.61 1.56 15.96
N LEU A 136 -4.57 1.11 15.25
CA LEU A 136 -4.29 -0.33 15.12
C LEU A 136 -3.93 -0.94 16.47
N THR A 137 -3.07 -0.28 17.25
CA THR A 137 -2.66 -0.76 18.59
C THR A 137 -3.89 -0.90 19.50
N ALA A 138 -4.72 0.14 19.61
CA ALA A 138 -5.93 0.08 20.42
C ALA A 138 -6.89 -1.03 19.96
N GLY A 139 -7.05 -1.20 18.65
CA GLY A 139 -7.89 -2.25 18.09
C GLY A 139 -7.40 -3.66 18.41
N LEU A 140 -6.08 -3.90 18.37
CA LEU A 140 -5.49 -5.19 18.73
C LEU A 140 -5.63 -5.47 20.23
N PHE A 141 -5.40 -4.47 21.08
CA PHE A 141 -5.55 -4.61 22.53
C PHE A 141 -7.00 -4.76 23.02
N ALA A 142 -7.99 -4.46 22.17
CA ALA A 142 -9.40 -4.68 22.50
C ALA A 142 -9.75 -6.17 22.72
N GLY A 143 -8.91 -7.10 22.26
CA GLY A 143 -9.04 -8.54 22.51
C GLY A 143 -10.30 -9.18 21.90
N ASN A 144 -10.91 -8.57 20.89
CA ASN A 144 -12.07 -9.10 20.19
C ASN A 144 -12.07 -8.70 18.70
N ILE A 145 -12.82 -9.43 17.89
CA ILE A 145 -12.86 -9.26 16.42
C ILE A 145 -13.33 -7.86 16.00
N TYR A 146 -14.26 -7.26 16.72
CA TYR A 146 -14.75 -5.90 16.39
C TYR A 146 -13.67 -4.85 16.61
N GLY A 147 -12.89 -5.00 17.69
CA GLY A 147 -11.72 -4.16 17.94
C GLY A 147 -10.69 -4.25 16.79
N VAL A 148 -10.43 -5.45 16.31
CA VAL A 148 -9.53 -5.68 15.15
C VAL A 148 -10.07 -4.97 13.91
N ILE A 149 -11.34 -5.13 13.58
CA ILE A 149 -11.97 -4.48 12.42
C ILE A 149 -11.86 -2.95 12.52
N ILE A 150 -12.19 -2.38 13.69
CA ILE A 150 -12.10 -0.94 13.93
C ILE A 150 -10.64 -0.47 13.89
N GLY A 151 -9.71 -1.23 14.44
CA GLY A 151 -8.29 -0.95 14.38
C GLY A 151 -7.77 -0.83 12.95
N TRP A 152 -8.11 -1.78 12.06
CA TRP A 152 -7.74 -1.73 10.64
C TRP A 152 -8.45 -0.60 9.90
N PHE A 153 -9.69 -0.28 10.25
CA PHE A 153 -10.40 0.89 9.71
C PHE A 153 -9.65 2.19 10.02
N ILE A 154 -9.29 2.43 11.30
CA ILE A 154 -8.56 3.63 11.72
C ILE A 154 -7.14 3.65 11.12
N PHE A 155 -6.48 2.49 11.07
CA PHE A 155 -5.17 2.35 10.43
C PHE A 155 -5.21 2.77 8.97
N GLY A 156 -6.22 2.34 8.22
CA GLY A 156 -6.40 2.72 6.82
C GLY A 156 -6.62 4.22 6.63
N ILE A 157 -7.39 4.88 7.51
CA ILE A 157 -7.51 6.36 7.51
C ILE A 157 -6.12 6.99 7.66
N GLY A 158 -5.34 6.52 8.64
CA GLY A 158 -4.03 7.07 8.93
C GLY A 158 -3.05 6.94 7.77
N ILE A 159 -2.86 5.75 7.20
CA ILE A 159 -1.82 5.55 6.18
C ILE A 159 -2.24 5.93 4.75
N SER A 160 -3.52 6.17 4.50
CA SER A 160 -4.06 6.41 3.16
C SER A 160 -3.38 7.55 2.39
N THR A 161 -2.98 8.60 3.08
CA THR A 161 -2.35 9.79 2.50
C THR A 161 -0.82 9.72 2.43
N VAL A 162 -0.18 8.75 3.10
CA VAL A 162 1.29 8.70 3.24
C VAL A 162 1.97 8.56 1.88
N ILE A 163 1.61 7.57 1.07
CA ILE A 163 2.26 7.33 -0.23
C ILE A 163 1.99 8.46 -1.23
N PRO A 164 0.74 8.93 -1.45
CA PRO A 164 0.49 10.05 -2.35
C PRO A 164 1.24 11.33 -1.95
N LEU A 165 1.21 11.69 -0.67
CA LEU A 165 1.90 12.88 -0.18
C LEU A 165 3.42 12.77 -0.29
N MET A 166 3.97 11.60 -0.04
CA MET A 166 5.39 11.34 -0.22
C MET A 166 5.81 11.54 -1.67
N ILE A 167 5.05 11.03 -2.64
CA ILE A 167 5.32 11.20 -4.08
C ILE A 167 5.25 12.69 -4.45
N SER A 168 4.19 13.37 -4.03
CA SER A 168 4.01 14.82 -4.28
C SER A 168 5.15 15.66 -3.67
N ALA A 169 5.49 15.40 -2.39
CA ALA A 169 6.60 16.08 -1.71
C ALA A 169 7.96 15.82 -2.39
N THR A 170 8.15 14.63 -2.93
CA THR A 170 9.36 14.27 -3.68
C THR A 170 9.48 15.08 -4.95
N GLY A 171 8.40 15.20 -5.73
CA GLY A 171 8.36 16.01 -6.94
C GLY A 171 8.63 17.49 -6.66
N ALA A 172 7.97 18.06 -5.66
CA ALA A 172 8.19 19.44 -5.23
C ALA A 172 9.64 19.67 -4.77
N LEU A 173 10.19 18.77 -3.96
CA LEU A 173 11.56 18.86 -3.46
C LEU A 173 12.60 18.80 -4.60
N ALA A 174 12.38 17.96 -5.61
CA ALA A 174 13.24 17.87 -6.79
C ALA A 174 13.21 19.17 -7.59
N ASN A 175 12.04 19.71 -7.85
CA ASN A 175 11.88 20.91 -8.69
C ASN A 175 12.35 22.19 -7.98
N GLU A 176 12.06 22.36 -6.69
CA GLU A 176 12.35 23.61 -5.98
C GLU A 176 13.78 23.65 -5.42
N LYS A 177 14.20 22.59 -4.75
CA LYS A 177 15.46 22.61 -3.98
C LYS A 177 16.63 21.94 -4.67
N TYR A 178 16.36 20.94 -5.50
CA TYR A 178 17.39 20.14 -6.17
C TYR A 178 17.30 20.24 -7.69
N SER A 179 16.71 21.34 -8.20
CA SER A 179 16.63 21.62 -9.62
C SER A 179 18.02 21.50 -10.28
N GLY A 180 18.10 20.72 -11.37
CA GLY A 180 19.35 20.42 -12.06
C GLY A 180 20.28 19.40 -11.36
N GLN A 181 19.91 18.87 -10.19
CA GLN A 181 20.64 17.78 -9.52
C GLN A 181 19.90 16.44 -9.61
N VAL A 182 18.60 16.45 -9.40
CA VAL A 182 17.71 15.29 -9.45
C VAL A 182 16.45 15.75 -10.17
N SER A 183 16.04 15.04 -11.21
CA SER A 183 14.74 15.32 -11.84
C SER A 183 13.59 14.81 -10.94
N ALA A 184 12.38 15.37 -11.13
CA ALA A 184 11.21 14.90 -10.40
C ALA A 184 10.99 13.41 -10.62
N ALA A 185 11.14 12.92 -11.85
CA ALA A 185 10.98 11.51 -12.19
C ALA A 185 12.02 10.61 -11.49
N GLU A 186 13.29 11.01 -11.47
CA GLU A 186 14.34 10.28 -10.75
C GLU A 186 14.09 10.25 -9.24
N GLY A 187 13.69 11.38 -8.65
CA GLY A 187 13.35 11.47 -7.24
C GLY A 187 12.19 10.54 -6.87
N VAL A 188 11.11 10.58 -7.65
CA VAL A 188 9.94 9.70 -7.45
C VAL A 188 10.32 8.24 -7.65
N ALA A 189 11.07 7.88 -8.70
CA ALA A 189 11.51 6.51 -8.95
C ALA A 189 12.36 5.97 -7.79
N LEU A 190 13.29 6.77 -7.27
CA LEU A 190 14.12 6.39 -6.12
C LEU A 190 13.27 6.14 -4.87
N VAL A 191 12.40 7.08 -4.53
CA VAL A 191 11.57 7.02 -3.33
C VAL A 191 10.58 5.84 -3.43
N THR A 192 9.98 5.64 -4.59
CA THR A 192 9.09 4.51 -4.86
C THR A 192 9.86 3.19 -4.85
N GLY A 193 11.06 3.15 -5.43
CA GLY A 193 11.93 1.99 -5.39
C GLY A 193 12.28 1.55 -3.96
N VAL A 194 12.61 2.49 -3.08
CA VAL A 194 12.84 2.21 -1.65
C VAL A 194 11.56 1.73 -0.97
N ALA A 195 10.42 2.39 -1.24
CA ALA A 195 9.14 2.02 -0.64
C ALA A 195 8.71 0.59 -0.98
N TYR A 196 8.90 0.16 -2.22
CA TYR A 196 8.48 -1.16 -2.70
C TYR A 196 9.60 -2.21 -2.73
N PHE A 197 10.82 -1.86 -2.30
CA PHE A 197 11.96 -2.78 -2.28
C PHE A 197 11.67 -4.07 -1.50
N ARG A 198 10.92 -3.98 -0.40
CA ARG A 198 10.47 -5.14 0.37
C ARG A 198 9.59 -6.07 -0.47
N THR A 199 8.65 -5.54 -1.25
CA THR A 199 7.74 -6.37 -2.04
C THR A 199 8.53 -7.22 -3.02
N ALA A 200 9.58 -6.64 -3.64
CA ALA A 200 10.48 -7.38 -4.52
C ALA A 200 11.30 -8.45 -3.77
N LEU A 201 11.81 -8.15 -2.57
CA LEU A 201 12.55 -9.11 -1.76
C LEU A 201 11.66 -10.21 -1.20
N PHE A 202 10.44 -9.89 -0.77
CA PHE A 202 9.53 -10.88 -0.17
C PHE A 202 8.95 -11.83 -1.21
N SER A 203 8.58 -11.34 -2.40
CA SER A 203 8.15 -12.21 -3.50
C SER A 203 9.27 -13.12 -4.00
N TYR A 204 10.52 -12.65 -3.96
CA TYR A 204 11.67 -13.49 -4.26
C TYR A 204 11.88 -14.57 -3.18
N ASN A 205 11.77 -14.22 -1.90
CA ASN A 205 11.93 -15.19 -0.80
C ASN A 205 10.70 -16.10 -0.63
N ALA A 206 9.48 -15.65 -0.89
CA ALA A 206 8.30 -16.50 -0.83
C ALA A 206 8.38 -17.64 -1.84
N ALA A 207 8.88 -17.37 -3.05
CA ALA A 207 9.12 -18.40 -4.04
C ALA A 207 10.19 -19.45 -3.61
N TYR A 208 11.13 -19.08 -2.74
CA TYR A 208 12.09 -20.00 -2.13
C TYR A 208 11.54 -20.72 -0.90
N LEU A 209 10.62 -20.11 -0.16
CA LEU A 209 10.06 -20.63 1.09
C LEU A 209 8.90 -21.59 0.85
N GLU A 210 8.15 -21.44 -0.25
CA GLU A 210 7.16 -22.44 -0.69
C GLU A 210 7.80 -23.79 -1.07
N ALA A 211 9.11 -23.80 -1.30
CA ALA A 211 9.86 -25.05 -1.57
C ALA A 211 10.24 -25.83 -0.29
N ASP A 212 10.01 -25.28 0.91
CA ASP A 212 10.41 -25.90 2.19
C ASP A 212 9.23 -25.88 3.19
N ASP A 213 8.39 -26.91 3.15
CA ASP A 213 7.19 -27.09 3.99
C ASP A 213 7.45 -27.01 5.53
N ASN A 214 8.72 -26.97 5.94
CA ASN A 214 9.10 -26.86 7.36
C ASN A 214 9.14 -25.42 7.92
N TYR A 215 9.14 -24.40 7.07
CA TYR A 215 9.32 -23.02 7.51
C TYR A 215 8.03 -22.41 8.10
N PHE A 216 6.87 -22.81 7.60
CA PHE A 216 5.57 -22.34 8.10
C PHE A 216 5.31 -22.81 9.54
N ALA A 217 5.76 -24.00 9.88
CA ALA A 217 5.66 -24.55 11.24
C ALA A 217 6.56 -23.84 12.26
N MET A 218 7.61 -23.16 11.82
CA MET A 218 8.56 -22.44 12.69
C MET A 218 8.08 -21.04 13.04
N ILE A 219 7.38 -20.35 12.13
CA ILE A 219 6.86 -18.99 12.37
C ILE A 219 5.62 -18.99 13.25
N VAL A 220 4.83 -20.06 13.21
CA VAL A 220 3.61 -20.20 14.03
C VAL A 220 3.92 -20.66 15.47
N LYS A 221 5.15 -21.11 15.76
CA LYS A 221 5.58 -21.56 17.09
C LYS A 221 6.36 -20.51 17.92
N CYS A 222 6.61 -19.33 17.37
CA CYS A 222 7.12 -18.16 18.08
C CYS A 222 6.02 -17.15 18.36
#